data_3a9fa230a78b759084460bc6ecf0d231
#
_entry.id   3a9fa230a78b759084460bc6ecf0d231
#
_cell.length_a   1.000
_cell.length_b   1.000
_cell.length_c   1.000
_cell.angle_alpha   90.00
_cell.angle_beta   90.00
_cell.angle_gamma   90.00
#
_symmetry.space_group_name_H-M   'P 1'
#
loop_
_entity.id
_entity.type
_entity.pdbx_description
1 polymer ?
#
loop_
_entity_poly.entity_id
_entity_poly.type
_entity_poly.pdbx_seq_one_letter_code
_entity_poly.pdbx_strand_id
1 'polypeptide(L)'
;MMIQLRKGRDGPATLACVRADGSRTWSKVHPFFPVHDLTHCAVESVLGFREAFFGLVASGWSLDDFAPRVPLPNEARQAECIVGIFDLERAQPAPYSAAQFNEMVSASLQGQGLGTFRHITDPELTRVRELRSQWSRSWAALELGGTLEIPFPAPPDGGSAAARRSA
;
A
#
# COMPACT_ATOMS: atom_id res chain seq x y z
N MET A 1 -12.94 -3.75 -2.39
CA MET A 1 -12.10 -4.98 -2.53
C MET A 1 -11.54 -5.36 -1.16
N MET A 2 -11.30 -6.63 -0.89
CA MET A 2 -10.62 -7.09 0.32
C MET A 2 -9.19 -7.51 -0.03
N ILE A 3 -8.20 -6.92 0.62
CA ILE A 3 -6.78 -7.31 0.53
C ILE A 3 -6.51 -8.30 1.66
N GLN A 4 -5.88 -9.43 1.34
CA GLN A 4 -5.53 -10.49 2.28
C GLN A 4 -4.02 -10.75 2.21
N LEU A 5 -3.32 -10.45 3.30
CA LEU A 5 -1.91 -10.78 3.49
C LEU A 5 -1.79 -11.97 4.44
N ARG A 6 -1.28 -13.10 3.97
CA ARG A 6 -1.11 -14.31 4.78
C ARG A 6 0.36 -14.59 5.04
N LYS A 7 0.73 -14.76 6.33
CA LYS A 7 2.06 -15.25 6.69
C LYS A 7 2.23 -16.71 6.28
N GLY A 8 3.32 -17.02 5.56
CA GLY A 8 3.68 -18.41 5.28
C GLY A 8 3.99 -19.17 6.57
N ARG A 9 3.69 -20.48 6.60
CA ARG A 9 4.16 -21.39 7.68
C ARG A 9 5.56 -21.91 7.32
N ASP A 10 5.69 -22.50 6.13
CA ASP A 10 6.93 -23.13 5.64
C ASP A 10 7.40 -22.52 4.32
N GLY A 11 6.98 -21.29 4.01
CA GLY A 11 7.28 -20.64 2.73
C GLY A 11 6.99 -19.13 2.76
N PRO A 12 7.02 -18.49 1.59
CA PRO A 12 6.79 -17.05 1.48
C PRO A 12 5.37 -16.66 1.89
N ALA A 13 5.21 -15.42 2.29
CA ALA A 13 3.90 -14.82 2.46
C ALA A 13 3.15 -14.76 1.12
N THR A 14 1.83 -14.60 1.18
CA THR A 14 0.99 -14.42 0.00
C THR A 14 0.15 -13.16 0.13
N LEU A 15 0.02 -12.43 -0.97
CA LEU A 15 -0.92 -11.34 -1.17
C LEU A 15 -2.07 -11.87 -2.02
N ALA A 16 -3.31 -11.66 -1.59
CA ALA A 16 -4.48 -11.93 -2.39
C ALA A 16 -5.45 -10.74 -2.33
N CYS A 17 -6.13 -10.48 -3.43
CA CYS A 17 -7.14 -9.45 -3.55
C CYS A 17 -8.45 -10.08 -3.99
N VAL A 18 -9.50 -9.90 -3.19
CA VAL A 18 -10.85 -10.42 -3.44
C VAL A 18 -11.76 -9.24 -3.76
N ARG A 19 -12.28 -9.18 -4.99
CA ARG A 19 -13.16 -8.10 -5.46
C ARG A 19 -14.59 -8.32 -5.00
N ALA A 20 -15.42 -7.30 -5.15
CA ALA A 20 -16.85 -7.36 -4.75
C ALA A 20 -17.65 -8.40 -5.54
N ASP A 21 -17.25 -8.69 -6.77
CA ASP A 21 -17.86 -9.73 -7.63
C ASP A 21 -17.41 -11.16 -7.27
N GLY A 22 -16.55 -11.32 -6.27
CA GLY A 22 -15.98 -12.59 -5.84
C GLY A 22 -14.75 -13.03 -6.63
N SER A 23 -14.37 -12.32 -7.69
CA SER A 23 -13.13 -12.62 -8.42
C SER A 23 -11.90 -12.39 -7.55
N ARG A 24 -10.85 -13.20 -7.77
CA ARG A 24 -9.65 -13.19 -6.94
C ARG A 24 -8.38 -13.24 -7.79
N THR A 25 -7.39 -12.46 -7.38
CA THR A 25 -6.00 -12.61 -7.83
C THR A 25 -5.10 -12.80 -6.62
N TRP A 26 -3.99 -13.51 -6.78
CA TRP A 26 -3.05 -13.74 -5.68
C TRP A 26 -1.64 -13.97 -6.20
N SER A 27 -0.63 -13.64 -5.39
CA SER A 27 0.77 -13.90 -5.68
C SER A 27 1.55 -14.20 -4.41
N LYS A 28 2.69 -14.89 -4.55
CA LYS A 28 3.68 -15.02 -3.47
C LYS A 28 4.43 -13.69 -3.35
N VAL A 29 4.68 -13.25 -2.13
CA VAL A 29 5.40 -12.01 -1.87
C VAL A 29 6.70 -12.28 -1.12
N HIS A 30 7.74 -11.53 -1.50
CA HIS A 30 9.02 -11.58 -0.82
C HIS A 30 8.87 -11.08 0.64
N PRO A 31 9.65 -11.56 1.63
CA PRO A 31 9.51 -11.18 3.04
C PRO A 31 9.50 -9.68 3.35
N PHE A 32 10.12 -8.86 2.51
CA PHE A 32 10.15 -7.40 2.68
C PHE A 32 8.92 -6.67 2.12
N PHE A 33 8.19 -7.28 1.18
CA PHE A 33 7.06 -6.65 0.51
C PHE A 33 5.85 -6.34 1.40
N PRO A 34 5.46 -7.15 2.41
CA PRO A 34 4.22 -6.87 3.14
C PRO A 34 4.13 -5.46 3.71
N VAL A 35 5.23 -4.90 4.22
CA VAL A 35 5.23 -3.54 4.79
C VAL A 35 5.16 -2.47 3.70
N HIS A 36 5.81 -2.70 2.56
CA HIS A 36 5.74 -1.84 1.38
C HIS A 36 4.32 -1.84 0.80
N ASP A 37 3.72 -3.03 0.61
CA ASP A 37 2.35 -3.17 0.12
C ASP A 37 1.33 -2.53 1.08
N LEU A 38 1.54 -2.62 2.39
CA LEU A 38 0.72 -1.92 3.38
C LEU A 38 0.84 -0.40 3.25
N THR A 39 2.02 0.11 2.87
CA THR A 39 2.22 1.54 2.59
C THR A 39 1.45 1.95 1.33
N HIS A 40 1.52 1.16 0.25
CA HIS A 40 0.69 1.36 -0.94
C HIS A 40 -0.80 1.43 -0.59
N CYS A 41 -1.31 0.45 0.15
CA CYS A 41 -2.70 0.40 0.54
C CYS A 41 -3.13 1.67 1.32
N ALA A 42 -2.30 2.15 2.26
CA ALA A 42 -2.58 3.36 3.03
C ALA A 42 -2.55 4.62 2.15
N VAL A 43 -1.51 4.79 1.35
CA VAL A 43 -1.33 5.93 0.44
C VAL A 43 -2.48 6.01 -0.56
N GLU A 44 -2.75 4.92 -1.26
CA GLU A 44 -3.80 4.88 -2.29
C GLU A 44 -5.19 5.12 -1.71
N SER A 45 -5.49 4.56 -0.53
CA SER A 45 -6.77 4.78 0.14
C SER A 45 -6.96 6.23 0.57
N VAL A 46 -5.94 6.85 1.18
CA VAL A 46 -6.06 8.20 1.75
C VAL A 46 -6.00 9.27 0.67
N LEU A 47 -5.10 9.11 -0.31
CA LEU A 47 -4.92 10.09 -1.38
C LEU A 47 -5.90 9.91 -2.54
N GLY A 48 -6.70 8.84 -2.52
CA GLY A 48 -7.77 8.59 -3.48
C GLY A 48 -7.30 8.08 -4.84
N PHE A 49 -6.12 7.43 -4.90
CA PHE A 49 -5.62 6.84 -6.13
C PHE A 49 -6.54 5.74 -6.65
N ARG A 50 -6.77 5.74 -7.98
CA ARG A 50 -7.64 4.78 -8.67
C ARG A 50 -6.91 3.95 -9.71
N GLU A 51 -5.80 4.45 -10.23
CA GLU A 51 -4.97 3.82 -11.25
C GLU A 51 -3.55 3.53 -10.71
N ALA A 52 -3.40 3.42 -9.36
CA ALA A 52 -2.22 2.89 -8.73
C ALA A 52 -2.36 1.39 -8.48
N PHE A 53 -1.43 0.74 -7.77
CA PHE A 53 -1.35 -0.70 -7.65
C PHE A 53 -2.68 -1.36 -7.22
N PHE A 54 -3.20 -1.02 -6.04
CA PHE A 54 -4.46 -1.61 -5.55
C PHE A 54 -5.69 -1.07 -6.29
N GLY A 55 -5.65 0.17 -6.78
CA GLY A 55 -6.69 0.74 -7.62
C GLY A 55 -6.86 -0.05 -8.93
N LEU A 56 -5.77 -0.37 -9.62
CA LEU A 56 -5.76 -1.20 -10.83
C LEU A 56 -6.25 -2.61 -10.54
N VAL A 57 -5.80 -3.22 -9.45
CA VAL A 57 -6.31 -4.54 -9.04
C VAL A 57 -7.82 -4.49 -8.77
N ALA A 58 -8.31 -3.45 -8.12
CA ALA A 58 -9.73 -3.28 -7.87
C ALA A 58 -10.56 -3.11 -9.16
N SER A 59 -9.95 -2.52 -10.21
CA SER A 59 -10.57 -2.34 -11.54
C SER A 59 -10.47 -3.57 -12.45
N GLY A 60 -9.81 -4.66 -12.02
CA GLY A 60 -9.80 -5.92 -12.74
C GLY A 60 -8.42 -6.46 -13.11
N TRP A 61 -7.33 -5.72 -12.86
CA TRP A 61 -5.97 -6.23 -13.11
C TRP A 61 -5.65 -7.43 -12.22
N SER A 62 -4.90 -8.38 -12.78
CA SER A 62 -4.25 -9.44 -12.01
C SER A 62 -2.94 -8.93 -11.39
N LEU A 63 -2.50 -9.54 -10.29
CA LEU A 63 -1.18 -9.26 -9.73
C LEU A 63 -0.03 -9.61 -10.70
N ASP A 64 -0.26 -10.53 -11.63
CA ASP A 64 0.70 -10.89 -12.67
C ASP A 64 0.80 -9.85 -13.81
N ASP A 65 -0.20 -8.94 -13.93
CA ASP A 65 -0.19 -7.88 -14.94
C ASP A 65 0.85 -6.79 -14.65
N PHE A 66 1.38 -6.73 -13.41
CA PHE A 66 2.46 -5.80 -13.03
C PHE A 66 3.86 -6.27 -13.44
N ALA A 67 3.95 -7.14 -14.44
CA ALA A 67 5.24 -7.57 -15.00
C ALA A 67 6.02 -6.37 -15.59
N PRO A 68 7.38 -6.37 -15.54
CA PRO A 68 8.21 -5.20 -15.84
C PRO A 68 8.06 -4.59 -17.25
N ARG A 69 7.32 -5.22 -18.14
CA ARG A 69 7.13 -4.79 -19.54
C ARG A 69 5.79 -4.13 -19.83
N VAL A 70 4.90 -4.06 -18.85
CA VAL A 70 3.60 -3.40 -18.99
C VAL A 70 3.76 -1.92 -18.63
N PRO A 71 3.43 -0.99 -19.52
CA PRO A 71 3.46 0.43 -19.18
C PRO A 71 2.42 0.72 -18.08
N LEU A 72 2.90 1.17 -16.93
CA LEU A 72 2.01 1.57 -15.84
C LEU A 72 1.46 2.97 -16.08
N PRO A 73 0.21 3.24 -15.66
CA PRO A 73 -0.36 4.58 -15.63
C PRO A 73 0.53 5.58 -14.89
N ASN A 74 0.41 6.86 -15.24
CA ASN A 74 1.17 7.91 -14.58
C ASN A 74 0.87 7.98 -13.09
N GLU A 75 -0.38 7.78 -12.70
CA GLU A 75 -0.82 7.73 -11.29
C GLU A 75 -0.11 6.61 -10.51
N ALA A 76 0.05 5.42 -11.09
CA ALA A 76 0.78 4.32 -10.44
C ALA A 76 2.24 4.69 -10.17
N ARG A 77 2.89 5.32 -11.14
CA ARG A 77 4.29 5.78 -11.00
C ARG A 77 4.42 6.91 -9.98
N GLN A 78 3.43 7.81 -9.89
CA GLN A 78 3.37 8.84 -8.86
C GLN A 78 3.18 8.23 -7.46
N ALA A 79 2.31 7.22 -7.34
CA ALA A 79 2.12 6.50 -6.09
C ALA A 79 3.41 5.83 -5.60
N GLU A 80 4.17 5.20 -6.50
CA GLU A 80 5.50 4.63 -6.18
C GLU A 80 6.46 5.68 -5.62
N CYS A 81 6.51 6.89 -6.21
CA CYS A 81 7.34 7.97 -5.69
C CYS A 81 6.94 8.34 -4.26
N ILE A 82 5.63 8.49 -4.00
CA ILE A 82 5.11 8.87 -2.68
C ILE A 82 5.37 7.77 -1.66
N VAL A 83 5.12 6.51 -2.02
CA VAL A 83 5.42 5.34 -1.17
C VAL A 83 6.91 5.26 -0.86
N GLY A 84 7.77 5.49 -1.84
CA GLY A 84 9.22 5.54 -1.66
C GLY A 84 9.66 6.58 -0.62
N ILE A 85 9.02 7.76 -0.59
CA ILE A 85 9.31 8.78 0.45
C ILE A 85 8.87 8.29 1.84
N PHE A 86 7.73 7.63 1.97
CA PHE A 86 7.32 7.01 3.23
C PHE A 86 8.27 5.89 3.67
N ASP A 87 8.85 5.14 2.73
CA ASP A 87 9.84 4.10 3.06
C ASP A 87 11.17 4.71 3.53
N LEU A 88 11.60 5.82 2.94
CA LEU A 88 12.74 6.60 3.43
C LEU A 88 12.49 7.16 4.83
N GLU A 89 11.29 7.68 5.10
CA GLU A 89 10.89 8.21 6.40
C GLU A 89 11.04 7.18 7.53
N ARG A 90 10.83 5.88 7.24
CA ARG A 90 10.97 4.82 8.25
C ARG A 90 12.36 4.72 8.88
N ALA A 91 13.39 5.14 8.18
CA ALA A 91 14.76 5.15 8.67
C ALA A 91 15.11 6.44 9.43
N GLN A 92 14.18 7.40 9.51
CA GLN A 92 14.41 8.67 10.19
C GLN A 92 14.02 8.61 11.68
N PRO A 93 14.69 9.39 12.54
CA PRO A 93 14.34 9.47 13.97
C PRO A 93 13.00 10.15 14.23
N ALA A 94 12.51 10.94 13.28
CA ALA A 94 11.23 11.64 13.34
C ALA A 94 10.61 11.71 11.93
N PRO A 95 9.26 11.77 11.83
CA PRO A 95 8.61 11.92 10.53
C PRO A 95 8.93 13.30 9.92
N TYR A 96 8.94 13.34 8.58
CA TYR A 96 9.07 14.60 7.85
C TYR A 96 7.89 15.53 8.13
N SER A 97 8.13 16.83 8.20
CA SER A 97 7.05 17.83 8.12
C SER A 97 6.34 17.76 6.77
N ALA A 98 5.11 18.27 6.66
CA ALA A 98 4.41 18.30 5.38
C ALA A 98 5.19 19.06 4.30
N ALA A 99 5.86 20.15 4.66
CA ALA A 99 6.70 20.91 3.74
C ALA A 99 7.84 20.06 3.18
N GLN A 100 8.61 19.41 4.05
CA GLN A 100 9.72 18.52 3.65
C GLN A 100 9.22 17.34 2.80
N PHE A 101 8.12 16.70 3.21
CA PHE A 101 7.55 15.57 2.49
C PHE A 101 7.14 15.96 1.07
N ASN A 102 6.40 17.07 0.91
CA ASN A 102 5.96 17.55 -0.41
C ASN A 102 7.12 18.02 -1.29
N GLU A 103 8.16 18.61 -0.71
CA GLU A 103 9.38 18.95 -1.44
C GLU A 103 10.06 17.69 -2.02
N MET A 104 10.20 16.64 -1.21
CA MET A 104 10.78 15.36 -1.64
C MET A 104 9.93 14.69 -2.72
N VAL A 105 8.60 14.69 -2.57
CA VAL A 105 7.67 14.19 -3.59
C VAL A 105 7.87 14.96 -4.89
N SER A 106 7.87 16.29 -4.85
CA SER A 106 8.06 17.15 -6.03
C SER A 106 9.37 16.86 -6.74
N ALA A 107 10.47 16.76 -5.98
CA ALA A 107 11.79 16.44 -6.53
C ALA A 107 11.83 15.05 -7.18
N SER A 108 11.23 14.06 -6.54
CA SER A 108 11.15 12.69 -7.07
C SER A 108 10.35 12.62 -8.37
N LEU A 109 9.19 13.27 -8.41
CA LEU A 109 8.34 13.31 -9.61
C LEU A 109 9.04 14.05 -10.76
N GLN A 110 9.66 15.18 -10.48
CA GLN A 110 10.41 15.93 -11.47
C GLN A 110 11.58 15.11 -12.03
N GLY A 111 12.34 14.45 -11.17
CA GLY A 111 13.47 13.60 -11.57
C GLY A 111 13.06 12.43 -12.48
N GLN A 112 11.81 11.98 -12.40
CA GLN A 112 11.26 10.90 -13.22
C GLN A 112 10.38 11.39 -14.39
N GLY A 113 10.23 12.70 -14.57
CA GLY A 113 9.40 13.27 -15.62
C GLY A 113 7.90 12.97 -15.48
N LEU A 114 7.41 12.83 -14.24
CA LEU A 114 6.03 12.41 -13.92
C LEU A 114 5.06 13.59 -13.71
N GLY A 115 5.48 14.80 -14.02
CA GLY A 115 4.70 16.00 -13.79
C GLY A 115 4.64 16.40 -12.32
N THR A 116 3.52 16.97 -11.90
CA THR A 116 3.30 17.42 -10.52
C THR A 116 2.19 16.60 -9.87
N PHE A 117 2.26 16.47 -8.55
CA PHE A 117 1.15 16.00 -7.73
C PHE A 117 0.65 17.14 -6.86
N ARG A 118 -0.63 17.10 -6.46
CA ARG A 118 -1.19 18.09 -5.54
C ARG A 118 -0.45 18.08 -4.20
N HIS A 119 -0.53 19.16 -3.48
CA HIS A 119 -0.01 19.20 -2.12
C HIS A 119 -0.73 18.18 -1.22
N ILE A 120 0.07 17.36 -0.50
CA ILE A 120 -0.43 16.40 0.49
C ILE A 120 -0.48 17.13 1.82
N THR A 121 -1.65 17.16 2.44
CA THR A 121 -1.90 17.91 3.67
C THR A 121 -1.41 17.18 4.91
N ASP A 122 -1.19 17.91 6.02
CA ASP A 122 -0.82 17.31 7.32
C ASP A 122 -1.82 16.25 7.80
N PRO A 123 -3.16 16.44 7.70
CA PRO A 123 -4.12 15.39 8.05
C PRO A 123 -3.97 14.13 7.20
N GLU A 124 -3.71 14.27 5.89
CA GLU A 124 -3.51 13.11 5.00
C GLU A 124 -2.22 12.36 5.35
N LEU A 125 -1.11 13.07 5.56
CA LEU A 125 0.14 12.45 6.00
C LEU A 125 -0.02 11.71 7.33
N THR A 126 -0.69 12.34 8.29
CA THR A 126 -1.00 11.74 9.59
C THR A 126 -1.82 10.46 9.39
N ARG A 127 -2.86 10.53 8.57
CA ARG A 127 -3.74 9.38 8.32
C ARG A 127 -3.01 8.22 7.64
N VAL A 128 -2.17 8.48 6.66
CA VAL A 128 -1.33 7.44 6.02
C VAL A 128 -0.41 6.79 7.06
N ARG A 129 0.25 7.57 7.90
CA ARG A 129 1.16 7.08 8.96
C ARG A 129 0.43 6.21 9.99
N GLU A 130 -0.77 6.61 10.39
CA GLU A 130 -1.62 5.85 11.32
C GLU A 130 -1.99 4.49 10.75
N LEU A 131 -2.55 4.46 9.54
CA LEU A 131 -2.97 3.22 8.86
C LEU A 131 -1.77 2.28 8.65
N ARG A 132 -0.67 2.80 8.11
CA ARG A 132 0.56 2.04 7.91
C ARG A 132 1.06 1.44 9.23
N SER A 133 1.11 2.25 10.28
CA SER A 133 1.56 1.81 11.60
C SER A 133 0.64 0.75 12.20
N GLN A 134 -0.68 0.97 12.12
CA GLN A 134 -1.68 0.03 12.61
C GLN A 134 -1.56 -1.33 11.90
N TRP A 135 -1.54 -1.34 10.58
CA TRP A 135 -1.49 -2.57 9.80
C TRP A 135 -0.13 -3.28 9.92
N SER A 136 0.97 -2.53 10.00
CA SER A 136 2.29 -3.12 10.25
C SER A 136 2.37 -3.80 11.60
N ARG A 137 1.79 -3.22 12.67
CA ARG A 137 1.71 -3.88 13.98
C ARG A 137 0.83 -5.14 13.93
N SER A 138 -0.32 -5.06 13.27
CA SER A 138 -1.21 -6.21 13.10
C SER A 138 -0.51 -7.34 12.33
N TRP A 139 0.21 -7.01 11.25
CA TRP A 139 1.02 -7.96 10.49
C TRP A 139 2.13 -8.58 11.34
N ALA A 140 2.86 -7.77 12.12
CA ALA A 140 3.93 -8.25 12.98
C ALA A 140 3.42 -9.24 14.02
N ALA A 141 2.25 -8.97 14.62
CA ALA A 141 1.63 -9.78 15.65
C ALA A 141 0.97 -11.08 15.15
N LEU A 142 0.81 -11.25 13.83
CA LEU A 142 0.23 -12.48 13.28
C LEU A 142 1.12 -13.68 13.54
N GLU A 143 0.52 -14.81 13.91
CA GLU A 143 1.15 -16.12 13.92
C GLU A 143 1.41 -16.62 12.48
N LEU A 144 2.31 -17.58 12.33
CA LEU A 144 2.55 -18.23 11.04
C LEU A 144 1.26 -18.89 10.53
N GLY A 145 0.92 -18.64 9.27
CA GLY A 145 -0.33 -19.07 8.64
C GLY A 145 -1.52 -18.12 8.88
N GLY A 146 -1.39 -17.13 9.78
CA GLY A 146 -2.43 -16.12 10.00
C GLY A 146 -2.59 -15.18 8.82
N THR A 147 -3.76 -14.55 8.71
CA THR A 147 -4.12 -13.64 7.61
C THR A 147 -4.54 -12.29 8.17
N LEU A 148 -3.97 -11.22 7.60
CA LEU A 148 -4.41 -9.84 7.79
C LEU A 148 -5.36 -9.47 6.65
N GLU A 149 -6.58 -9.04 6.99
CA GLU A 149 -7.58 -8.59 6.01
C GLU A 149 -7.75 -7.08 6.11
N ILE A 150 -7.63 -6.40 4.98
CA ILE A 150 -7.71 -4.93 4.87
C ILE A 150 -8.74 -4.58 3.80
N PRO A 151 -9.81 -3.83 4.14
CA PRO A 151 -10.72 -3.29 3.13
C PRO A 151 -10.00 -2.21 2.29
N PHE A 152 -10.22 -2.23 0.96
CA PHE A 152 -9.70 -1.23 0.05
C PHE A 152 -10.83 -0.66 -0.84
N PRO A 153 -10.96 0.67 -0.95
CA PRO A 153 -10.20 1.65 -0.15
C PRO A 153 -10.47 1.49 1.35
N ALA A 154 -9.53 1.95 2.17
CA ALA A 154 -9.72 1.94 3.62
C ALA A 154 -10.91 2.83 4.00
N PRO A 155 -11.73 2.43 4.98
CA PRO A 155 -12.85 3.26 5.44
C PRO A 155 -12.33 4.55 6.09
N PRO A 156 -13.05 5.68 5.91
CA PRO A 156 -12.62 6.98 6.41
C PRO A 156 -12.51 7.04 7.95
N ASP A 157 -13.32 6.27 8.65
CA ASP A 157 -13.39 6.17 10.11
C ASP A 157 -12.35 5.21 10.73
N GLY A 158 -11.47 4.65 9.91
CA GLY A 158 -10.40 3.77 10.36
C GLY A 158 -10.83 2.39 10.81
N GLY A 159 -11.85 1.85 10.17
CA GLY A 159 -12.30 0.49 10.42
C GLY A 159 -11.14 -0.50 10.58
N SER A 160 -11.19 -1.31 11.62
CA SER A 160 -10.09 -2.19 12.04
C SER A 160 -9.82 -3.25 10.98
N ALA A 161 -8.55 -3.43 10.64
CA ALA A 161 -8.12 -4.60 9.90
C ALA A 161 -8.40 -5.86 10.74
N ALA A 162 -9.10 -6.84 10.17
CA ALA A 162 -9.39 -8.08 10.87
C ALA A 162 -8.22 -9.06 10.77
N ALA A 163 -7.78 -9.59 11.90
CA ALA A 163 -6.83 -10.70 11.96
C ALA A 163 -7.59 -12.01 12.12
N ARG A 164 -7.44 -12.93 11.15
CA ARG A 164 -8.01 -14.27 11.24
C ARG A 164 -6.95 -15.27 11.65
N ARG A 165 -7.26 -16.08 12.67
CA ARG A 165 -6.46 -17.25 13.01
C ARG A 165 -6.81 -18.38 12.06
N SER A 166 -5.81 -19.11 11.58
CA SER A 166 -6.04 -20.34 10.83
C SER A 166 -6.48 -21.43 11.81
N ALA A 167 -7.66 -22.00 11.56
CA ALA A 167 -8.05 -23.24 12.19
C ALA A 167 -7.21 -24.40 11.64
#